data_d1775129d4f5e969d0f3dbfcd1c62e30
#
_entry.id   d1775129d4f5e969d0f3dbfcd1c62e30
#
_cell.length_a   1.000
_cell.length_b   1.000
_cell.length_c   1.000
_cell.angle_alpha   90.00
_cell.angle_beta   90.00
_cell.angle_gamma   90.00
#
_symmetry.space_group_name_H-M   'P 1'
#
loop_
_entity.id
_entity.type
_entity.pdbx_description
1 polymer ?
#
loop_
_entity_poly.entity_id
_entity_poly.type
_entity_poly.pdbx_seq_one_letter_code
_entity_poly.pdbx_strand_id
1 'polypeptide(L)'
;MFQAMMDHILQPWGDKWAEEGVYGSWYMDDVLVASRNKKKHQQATHELLDILEANDLFLKLEKCVWEQPQVNYLGLILEEGVTRMDPAKIAGIATWPTPTSVKQVRSFLGFCNFYQPFIYQFSHIARPLNELTRKDTPWTWGERQQEAFETLRKRITSEPVLKQPQLEQQFEVEVDASGYAIGAVLMQRDKKGKRHPVAYFSSTLNEAE
;
A
#
# COMPACT_ATOMS: atom_id res chain seq x y z
N MET A 1 -9.42 -15.99 -11.32
CA MET A 1 -10.42 -17.03 -10.95
C MET A 1 -10.54 -17.16 -9.43
N PHE A 2 -9.48 -17.44 -8.67
CA PHE A 2 -9.55 -17.60 -7.19
C PHE A 2 -10.04 -16.33 -6.47
N GLN A 3 -9.49 -15.14 -6.76
CA GLN A 3 -9.97 -13.87 -6.18
C GLN A 3 -11.47 -13.63 -6.41
N ALA A 4 -11.96 -13.86 -7.64
CA ALA A 4 -13.39 -13.70 -7.95
C ALA A 4 -14.29 -14.68 -7.17
N MET A 5 -13.79 -15.87 -6.84
CA MET A 5 -14.46 -16.83 -5.96
C MET A 5 -14.49 -16.30 -4.53
N MET A 6 -13.37 -15.82 -4.01
CA MET A 6 -13.29 -15.20 -2.68
C MET A 6 -14.23 -13.99 -2.57
N ASP A 7 -14.26 -13.14 -3.59
CA ASP A 7 -15.16 -11.98 -3.65
C ASP A 7 -16.63 -12.43 -3.58
N HIS A 8 -17.01 -13.45 -4.34
CA HIS A 8 -18.38 -13.99 -4.34
C HIS A 8 -18.80 -14.58 -2.98
N ILE A 9 -17.88 -15.27 -2.31
CA ILE A 9 -18.14 -15.95 -1.04
C ILE A 9 -18.17 -14.93 0.12
N LEU A 10 -17.24 -13.98 0.15
CA LEU A 10 -17.02 -13.12 1.30
C LEU A 10 -17.71 -11.76 1.22
N GLN A 11 -18.13 -11.29 0.02
CA GLN A 11 -18.77 -10.00 -0.12
C GLN A 11 -20.04 -9.85 0.76
N PRO A 12 -20.98 -10.83 0.81
CA PRO A 12 -22.16 -10.70 1.67
C PRO A 12 -21.83 -10.59 3.16
N TRP A 13 -20.79 -11.30 3.60
CA TRP A 13 -20.28 -11.21 4.96
C TRP A 13 -19.65 -9.84 5.22
N GLY A 14 -18.81 -9.36 4.30
CA GLY A 14 -18.15 -8.07 4.41
C GLY A 14 -19.15 -6.90 4.49
N ASP A 15 -20.16 -6.89 3.63
CA ASP A 15 -21.20 -5.85 3.60
C ASP A 15 -22.02 -5.84 4.92
N LYS A 16 -22.45 -7.01 5.40
CA LYS A 16 -23.17 -7.16 6.67
C LYS A 16 -22.36 -6.60 7.84
N TRP A 17 -21.10 -7.00 7.95
CA TRP A 17 -20.28 -6.64 9.10
C TRP A 17 -19.73 -5.21 9.04
N ALA A 18 -19.62 -4.62 7.85
CA ALA A 18 -19.27 -3.20 7.68
C ALA A 18 -20.30 -2.28 8.36
N GLU A 19 -21.60 -2.57 8.24
CA GLU A 19 -22.67 -1.85 8.94
C GLU A 19 -22.57 -1.94 10.47
N GLU A 20 -21.96 -3.02 10.96
CA GLU A 20 -21.74 -3.28 12.39
C GLU A 20 -20.39 -2.72 12.90
N GLY A 21 -19.61 -2.05 12.04
CA GLY A 21 -18.30 -1.47 12.37
C GLY A 21 -17.17 -2.50 12.44
N VAL A 22 -17.30 -3.60 11.72
CA VAL A 22 -16.22 -4.56 11.48
C VAL A 22 -15.81 -4.48 10.02
N TYR A 23 -14.52 -4.31 9.78
CA TYR A 23 -13.96 -4.22 8.44
C TYR A 23 -13.33 -5.55 8.04
N GLY A 24 -13.76 -6.10 6.91
CA GLY A 24 -13.15 -7.23 6.22
C GLY A 24 -12.36 -6.77 5.00
N SER A 25 -11.21 -7.37 4.79
CA SER A 25 -10.44 -7.23 3.55
C SER A 25 -9.86 -8.58 3.18
N TRP A 26 -9.93 -8.95 1.92
CA TRP A 26 -9.38 -10.21 1.43
C TRP A 26 -8.70 -10.01 0.08
N TYR A 27 -7.55 -10.61 -0.05
CA TYR A 27 -6.79 -10.62 -1.28
C TYR A 27 -6.17 -12.00 -1.46
N MET A 28 -6.64 -12.71 -2.49
CA MET A 28 -6.27 -14.11 -2.73
C MET A 28 -6.54 -14.97 -1.48
N ASP A 29 -5.50 -15.52 -0.86
CA ASP A 29 -5.53 -16.36 0.33
C ASP A 29 -5.34 -15.60 1.66
N ASP A 30 -5.05 -14.31 1.60
CA ASP A 30 -4.90 -13.47 2.78
C ASP A 30 -6.22 -12.79 3.16
N VAL A 31 -6.73 -13.01 4.36
CA VAL A 31 -7.94 -12.39 4.89
C VAL A 31 -7.63 -11.61 6.16
N LEU A 32 -8.12 -10.37 6.22
CA LEU A 32 -8.03 -9.49 7.37
C LEU A 32 -9.42 -9.19 7.94
N VAL A 33 -9.55 -9.28 9.25
CA VAL A 33 -10.72 -8.81 10.00
C VAL A 33 -10.25 -7.76 11.00
N ALA A 34 -10.87 -6.59 11.02
CA ALA A 34 -10.51 -5.51 11.94
C ALA A 34 -11.75 -4.87 12.56
N SER A 35 -11.72 -4.60 13.87
CA SER A 35 -12.79 -3.90 14.58
C SER A 35 -12.28 -3.27 15.88
N ARG A 36 -12.88 -2.17 16.28
CA ARG A 36 -12.68 -1.58 17.60
C ARG A 36 -13.49 -2.27 18.71
N ASN A 37 -14.49 -3.06 18.35
CA ASN A 37 -15.32 -3.81 19.27
C ASN A 37 -14.90 -5.28 19.28
N LYS A 38 -14.26 -5.71 20.36
CA LYS A 38 -13.73 -7.08 20.51
C LYS A 38 -14.83 -8.14 20.33
N LYS A 39 -16.01 -7.93 20.90
CA LYS A 39 -17.11 -8.91 20.82
C LYS A 39 -17.61 -9.07 19.38
N LYS A 40 -17.82 -7.96 18.67
CA LYS A 40 -18.22 -7.98 17.26
C LYS A 40 -17.12 -8.58 16.38
N HIS A 41 -15.86 -8.25 16.66
CA HIS A 41 -14.72 -8.86 15.98
C HIS A 41 -14.75 -10.39 16.07
N GLN A 42 -14.93 -10.94 17.27
CA GLN A 42 -15.00 -12.38 17.50
C GLN A 42 -16.19 -13.02 16.77
N GLN A 43 -17.37 -12.40 16.85
CA GLN A 43 -18.56 -12.89 16.15
C GLN A 43 -18.37 -12.92 14.64
N ALA A 44 -17.85 -11.83 14.05
CA ALA A 44 -17.56 -11.76 12.63
C ALA A 44 -16.51 -12.79 12.20
N THR A 45 -15.48 -13.00 13.02
CA THR A 45 -14.43 -13.98 12.76
C THR A 45 -15.00 -15.41 12.80
N HIS A 46 -15.84 -15.75 13.75
CA HIS A 46 -16.47 -17.08 13.78
C HIS A 46 -17.35 -17.32 12.54
N GLU A 47 -18.21 -16.35 12.20
CA GLU A 47 -19.03 -16.45 10.99
C GLU A 47 -18.19 -16.58 9.71
N LEU A 48 -17.07 -15.85 9.63
CA LEU A 48 -16.12 -15.99 8.53
C LEU A 48 -15.57 -17.43 8.43
N LEU A 49 -15.19 -18.01 9.57
CA LEU A 49 -14.68 -19.40 9.61
C LEU A 49 -15.74 -20.41 9.16
N ASP A 50 -16.99 -20.24 9.60
CA ASP A 50 -18.12 -21.09 9.18
C ASP A 50 -18.35 -20.99 7.65
N ILE A 51 -18.26 -19.78 7.10
CA ILE A 51 -18.38 -19.56 5.64
C ILE A 51 -17.24 -20.23 4.87
N LEU A 52 -16.01 -20.12 5.35
CA LEU A 52 -14.85 -20.75 4.71
C LEU A 52 -14.99 -22.29 4.75
N GLU A 53 -15.36 -22.86 5.89
CA GLU A 53 -15.59 -24.30 6.04
C GLU A 53 -16.71 -24.80 5.12
N ALA A 54 -17.83 -24.08 5.03
CA ALA A 54 -18.95 -24.43 4.16
C ALA A 54 -18.60 -24.40 2.66
N ASN A 55 -17.49 -23.76 2.29
CA ASN A 55 -16.97 -23.70 0.92
C ASN A 55 -15.69 -24.51 0.70
N ASP A 56 -15.38 -25.46 1.58
CA ASP A 56 -14.19 -26.32 1.53
C ASP A 56 -12.85 -25.52 1.49
N LEU A 57 -12.82 -24.35 2.15
CA LEU A 57 -11.63 -23.50 2.27
C LEU A 57 -11.02 -23.68 3.66
N PHE A 58 -9.82 -24.26 3.72
CA PHE A 58 -9.17 -24.61 4.97
C PHE A 58 -8.00 -23.68 5.29
N LEU A 59 -7.88 -23.30 6.57
CA LEU A 59 -6.83 -22.44 7.07
C LEU A 59 -5.65 -23.24 7.64
N LYS A 60 -4.44 -22.69 7.47
CA LYS A 60 -3.26 -23.13 8.22
C LYS A 60 -3.19 -22.35 9.52
N LEU A 61 -3.58 -22.97 10.65
CA LEU A 61 -3.67 -22.31 11.94
C LEU A 61 -2.34 -21.70 12.40
N GLU A 62 -1.22 -22.33 12.08
CA GLU A 62 0.12 -21.82 12.39
C GLU A 62 0.50 -20.52 11.64
N LYS A 63 -0.25 -20.17 10.58
CA LYS A 63 -0.10 -18.90 9.85
C LYS A 63 -1.12 -17.85 10.24
N CYS A 64 -2.14 -18.25 11.01
CA CYS A 64 -3.18 -17.33 11.45
C CYS A 64 -2.72 -16.51 12.65
N VAL A 65 -3.01 -15.23 12.60
CA VAL A 65 -2.72 -14.28 13.67
C VAL A 65 -4.04 -13.78 14.23
N TRP A 66 -4.29 -14.00 15.53
CA TRP A 66 -5.57 -13.75 16.15
C TRP A 66 -5.51 -12.60 17.14
N GLU A 67 -6.53 -11.72 17.09
CA GLU A 67 -6.77 -10.64 18.07
C GLU A 67 -5.53 -9.80 18.42
N GLN A 68 -4.70 -9.46 17.44
CA GLN A 68 -3.52 -8.64 17.66
C GLN A 68 -3.82 -7.16 17.39
N PRO A 69 -3.23 -6.22 18.17
CA PRO A 69 -3.38 -4.79 17.93
C PRO A 69 -2.61 -4.30 16.71
N GLN A 70 -1.68 -5.12 16.21
CA GLN A 70 -0.85 -4.86 15.05
C GLN A 70 -0.73 -6.14 14.22
N VAL A 71 -0.90 -6.02 12.92
CA VAL A 71 -0.76 -7.15 11.99
C VAL A 71 0.03 -6.75 10.74
N ASN A 72 0.74 -7.72 10.17
CA ASN A 72 1.29 -7.61 8.83
C ASN A 72 0.25 -8.13 7.83
N TYR A 73 -0.20 -7.27 6.93
CA TYR A 73 -1.16 -7.61 5.90
C TYR A 73 -0.69 -7.05 4.56
N LEU A 74 -0.54 -7.93 3.56
CA LEU A 74 -0.06 -7.59 2.21
C LEU A 74 1.25 -6.77 2.20
N GLY A 75 2.14 -7.01 3.17
CA GLY A 75 3.43 -6.34 3.28
C GLY A 75 3.39 -4.94 3.88
N LEU A 76 2.27 -4.59 4.50
CA LEU A 76 2.10 -3.38 5.32
C LEU A 76 1.86 -3.78 6.77
N ILE A 77 2.34 -2.96 7.69
CA ILE A 77 1.99 -3.05 9.10
C ILE A 77 0.76 -2.16 9.32
N LEU A 78 -0.32 -2.81 9.73
CA LEU A 78 -1.55 -2.15 10.15
C LEU A 78 -1.60 -2.12 11.67
N GLU A 79 -1.78 -0.93 12.23
CA GLU A 79 -1.89 -0.66 13.65
C GLU A 79 -2.99 0.38 13.86
N GLU A 80 -3.53 0.54 15.06
CA GLU A 80 -4.62 1.47 15.29
C GLU A 80 -4.29 2.89 14.80
N GLY A 81 -5.06 3.34 13.82
CA GLY A 81 -4.98 4.70 13.27
C GLY A 81 -3.82 4.97 12.31
N VAL A 82 -2.93 4.01 12.08
CA VAL A 82 -1.76 4.19 11.19
C VAL A 82 -1.52 2.99 10.29
N THR A 83 -0.95 3.26 9.13
CA THR A 83 -0.43 2.25 8.19
C THR A 83 1.02 2.60 7.88
N ARG A 84 1.91 1.64 7.95
CA ARG A 84 3.34 1.81 7.68
C ARG A 84 3.90 0.63 6.90
N MET A 85 5.03 0.85 6.27
CA MET A 85 5.75 -0.20 5.56
C MET A 85 6.33 -1.23 6.52
N ASP A 86 6.43 -2.49 6.07
CA ASP A 86 7.09 -3.56 6.83
C ASP A 86 8.61 -3.28 6.96
N PRO A 87 9.16 -3.14 8.18
CA PRO A 87 10.59 -2.89 8.40
C PRO A 87 11.50 -3.95 7.76
N ALA A 88 11.07 -5.21 7.70
CA ALA A 88 11.85 -6.27 7.07
C ALA A 88 12.02 -6.04 5.56
N LYS A 89 10.99 -5.51 4.89
CA LYS A 89 11.07 -5.13 3.48
C LYS A 89 11.88 -3.85 3.26
N ILE A 90 11.78 -2.89 4.18
CA ILE A 90 12.58 -1.66 4.15
C ILE A 90 14.07 -1.97 4.28
N ALA A 91 14.46 -2.91 5.15
CA ALA A 91 15.85 -3.32 5.30
C ALA A 91 16.47 -3.82 3.99
N GLY A 92 15.68 -4.53 3.17
CA GLY A 92 16.12 -4.99 1.85
C GLY A 92 16.44 -3.85 0.88
N ILE A 93 15.71 -2.73 0.95
CA ILE A 93 15.97 -1.58 0.06
C ILE A 93 17.15 -0.73 0.56
N ALA A 94 17.38 -0.66 1.84
CA ALA A 94 18.51 0.07 2.42
C ALA A 94 19.87 -0.41 1.87
N THR A 95 19.96 -1.72 1.62
CA THR A 95 21.16 -2.38 1.08
C THR A 95 21.08 -2.67 -0.42
N TRP A 96 20.08 -2.17 -1.13
CA TRP A 96 19.90 -2.43 -2.56
C TRP A 96 21.08 -1.86 -3.34
N PRO A 97 21.76 -2.69 -4.16
CA PRO A 97 22.91 -2.23 -4.92
C PRO A 97 22.51 -1.26 -6.04
N THR A 98 23.41 -0.35 -6.37
CA THR A 98 23.21 0.55 -7.51
C THR A 98 22.99 -0.26 -8.80
N PRO A 99 21.90 -0.03 -9.54
CA PRO A 99 21.61 -0.76 -10.76
C PRO A 99 22.70 -0.57 -11.82
N THR A 100 23.10 -1.66 -12.49
CA THR A 100 24.06 -1.68 -13.58
C THR A 100 23.43 -2.09 -14.92
N SER A 101 22.12 -2.28 -14.96
CA SER A 101 21.38 -2.67 -16.17
C SER A 101 19.91 -2.24 -16.11
N VAL A 102 19.27 -2.12 -17.27
CA VAL A 102 17.83 -1.84 -17.39
C VAL A 102 16.98 -2.85 -16.62
N LYS A 103 17.37 -4.14 -16.62
CA LYS A 103 16.67 -5.18 -15.86
C LYS A 103 16.68 -4.88 -14.36
N GLN A 104 17.82 -4.47 -13.82
CA GLN A 104 17.94 -4.12 -12.40
C GLN A 104 17.18 -2.85 -12.07
N VAL A 105 17.15 -1.84 -12.96
CA VAL A 105 16.30 -0.65 -12.78
C VAL A 105 14.83 -1.03 -12.73
N ARG A 106 14.35 -1.90 -13.63
CA ARG A 106 12.97 -2.39 -13.61
C ARG A 106 12.63 -3.14 -12.32
N SER A 107 13.54 -3.95 -11.81
CA SER A 107 13.35 -4.65 -10.53
C SER A 107 13.27 -3.67 -9.36
N PHE A 108 14.13 -2.67 -9.32
CA PHE A 108 14.12 -1.62 -8.30
C PHE A 108 12.83 -0.78 -8.35
N LEU A 109 12.44 -0.31 -9.54
CA LEU A 109 11.20 0.45 -9.72
C LEU A 109 9.96 -0.40 -9.40
N GLY A 110 9.95 -1.68 -9.78
CA GLY A 110 8.87 -2.61 -9.42
C GLY A 110 8.68 -2.74 -7.91
N PHE A 111 9.79 -2.78 -7.16
CA PHE A 111 9.76 -2.75 -5.71
C PHE A 111 9.24 -1.40 -5.20
N CYS A 112 9.76 -0.28 -5.70
CA CYS A 112 9.37 1.07 -5.27
C CYS A 112 7.91 1.39 -5.57
N ASN A 113 7.36 0.89 -6.69
CA ASN A 113 5.97 1.11 -7.08
C ASN A 113 4.96 0.59 -6.06
N PHE A 114 5.28 -0.49 -5.35
CA PHE A 114 4.43 -0.98 -4.25
C PHE A 114 4.27 0.06 -3.14
N TYR A 115 5.30 0.87 -2.91
CA TYR A 115 5.33 1.91 -1.88
C TYR A 115 5.03 3.32 -2.41
N GLN A 116 4.62 3.45 -3.66
CA GLN A 116 4.25 4.73 -4.27
C GLN A 116 3.24 5.53 -3.43
N PRO A 117 2.19 4.94 -2.82
CA PRO A 117 1.24 5.67 -1.98
C PRO A 117 1.85 6.31 -0.72
N PHE A 118 3.06 5.93 -0.35
CA PHE A 118 3.81 6.49 0.78
C PHE A 118 4.79 7.58 0.38
N ILE A 119 5.00 7.84 -0.93
CA ILE A 119 6.06 8.71 -1.43
C ILE A 119 5.47 9.89 -2.18
N TYR A 120 5.61 11.08 -1.60
CA TYR A 120 5.22 12.30 -2.28
C TYR A 120 6.03 12.52 -3.57
N GLN A 121 5.34 12.88 -4.67
CA GLN A 121 5.93 13.12 -6.00
C GLN A 121 6.74 11.94 -6.57
N PHE A 122 6.33 10.71 -6.31
CA PHE A 122 7.04 9.52 -6.73
C PHE A 122 7.42 9.54 -8.23
N SER A 123 6.47 9.82 -9.13
CA SER A 123 6.71 9.82 -10.58
C SER A 123 7.75 10.85 -11.01
N HIS A 124 7.80 12.01 -10.34
CA HIS A 124 8.81 13.04 -10.60
C HIS A 124 10.21 12.55 -10.18
N ILE A 125 10.34 11.98 -8.99
CA ILE A 125 11.60 11.43 -8.48
C ILE A 125 12.07 10.24 -9.36
N ALA A 126 11.15 9.34 -9.72
CA ALA A 126 11.46 8.13 -10.51
C ALA A 126 11.74 8.40 -11.99
N ARG A 127 11.48 9.62 -12.50
CA ARG A 127 11.59 9.97 -13.92
C ARG A 127 12.92 9.57 -14.58
N PRO A 128 14.10 9.91 -14.03
CA PRO A 128 15.37 9.56 -14.66
C PRO A 128 15.60 8.05 -14.79
N LEU A 129 15.04 7.26 -13.87
CA LEU A 129 15.09 5.80 -13.89
C LEU A 129 14.10 5.22 -14.90
N ASN A 130 12.88 5.77 -14.96
CA ASN A 130 11.87 5.37 -15.94
C ASN A 130 12.34 5.64 -17.37
N GLU A 131 13.00 6.75 -17.62
CA GLU A 131 13.58 7.09 -18.93
C GLU A 131 14.55 5.99 -19.43
N LEU A 132 15.38 5.42 -18.54
CA LEU A 132 16.27 4.30 -18.88
C LEU A 132 15.55 3.00 -19.25
N THR A 133 14.29 2.84 -18.88
CA THR A 133 13.51 1.61 -19.15
C THR A 133 12.76 1.66 -20.48
N ARG A 134 12.75 2.80 -21.17
CA ARG A 134 12.07 2.98 -22.46
C ARG A 134 12.75 2.15 -23.55
N LYS A 135 11.96 1.77 -24.55
CA LYS A 135 12.47 1.05 -25.72
C LYS A 135 13.53 1.90 -26.44
N ASP A 136 14.58 1.24 -26.91
CA ASP A 136 15.67 1.84 -27.70
C ASP A 136 16.45 2.96 -26.99
N THR A 137 16.33 3.08 -25.65
CA THR A 137 17.12 4.04 -24.87
C THR A 137 18.50 3.43 -24.54
N PRO A 138 19.62 4.09 -24.92
CA PRO A 138 20.94 3.63 -24.54
C PRO A 138 21.11 3.62 -23.01
N TRP A 139 21.82 2.60 -22.50
CA TRP A 139 22.16 2.56 -21.09
C TRP A 139 23.14 3.69 -20.73
N THR A 140 22.69 4.64 -19.93
CA THR A 140 23.51 5.73 -19.41
C THR A 140 23.18 5.97 -17.95
N TRP A 141 24.08 5.55 -17.05
CA TRP A 141 23.93 5.82 -15.63
C TRP A 141 24.77 7.01 -15.25
N GLY A 142 24.14 8.14 -14.96
CA GLY A 142 24.77 9.40 -14.58
C GLY A 142 24.27 9.92 -13.24
N GLU A 143 24.62 11.15 -12.93
CA GLU A 143 24.26 11.81 -11.68
C GLU A 143 22.75 11.87 -11.44
N ARG A 144 21.96 12.20 -12.47
CA ARG A 144 20.49 12.26 -12.37
C ARG A 144 19.87 10.91 -11.98
N GLN A 145 20.38 9.81 -12.53
CA GLN A 145 19.91 8.46 -12.21
C GLN A 145 20.33 8.05 -10.81
N GLN A 146 21.54 8.38 -10.42
CA GLN A 146 22.06 8.11 -9.09
C GLN A 146 21.26 8.87 -8.02
N GLU A 147 21.01 10.16 -8.23
CA GLU A 147 20.20 10.99 -7.33
C GLU A 147 18.76 10.46 -7.18
N ALA A 148 18.12 10.08 -8.30
CA ALA A 148 16.78 9.50 -8.29
C ALA A 148 16.73 8.18 -7.49
N PHE A 149 17.72 7.30 -7.71
CA PHE A 149 17.89 6.04 -6.99
C PHE A 149 18.05 6.26 -5.49
N GLU A 150 18.96 7.15 -5.08
CA GLU A 150 19.24 7.44 -3.67
C GLU A 150 18.05 8.13 -2.99
N THR A 151 17.39 9.04 -3.71
CA THR A 151 16.21 9.73 -3.17
C THR A 151 15.07 8.76 -2.90
N LEU A 152 14.74 7.87 -3.83
CA LEU A 152 13.72 6.84 -3.62
C LEU A 152 14.09 5.93 -2.46
N ARG A 153 15.34 5.44 -2.43
CA ARG A 153 15.85 4.61 -1.34
C ARG A 153 15.71 5.31 0.01
N LYS A 154 16.14 6.58 0.11
CA LYS A 154 16.02 7.40 1.32
C LYS A 154 14.57 7.62 1.74
N ARG A 155 13.67 7.92 0.78
CA ARG A 155 12.23 8.13 1.08
C ARG A 155 11.60 6.88 1.67
N ILE A 156 11.88 5.72 1.10
CA ILE A 156 11.35 4.44 1.61
C ILE A 156 11.95 4.11 2.98
N THR A 157 13.27 4.28 3.16
CA THR A 157 13.95 3.97 4.44
C THR A 157 13.66 4.97 5.56
N SER A 158 13.07 6.13 5.25
CA SER A 158 12.64 7.08 6.29
C SER A 158 11.35 6.67 7.02
N GLU A 159 10.85 5.48 6.77
CA GLU A 159 9.65 4.89 7.40
C GLU A 159 8.42 5.83 7.33
N PRO A 160 7.98 6.22 6.14
CA PRO A 160 6.81 7.08 6.02
C PRO A 160 5.59 6.39 6.62
N VAL A 161 4.85 7.13 7.44
CA VAL A 161 3.65 6.67 8.12
C VAL A 161 2.46 7.41 7.54
N LEU A 162 1.45 6.65 7.12
CA LEU A 162 0.17 7.20 6.69
C LEU A 162 -0.86 7.03 7.81
N LYS A 163 -1.72 8.03 7.95
CA LYS A 163 -2.86 7.93 8.85
C LYS A 163 -3.96 7.11 8.17
N GLN A 164 -4.57 6.20 8.91
CA GLN A 164 -5.75 5.50 8.41
C GLN A 164 -6.90 6.48 8.21
N PRO A 165 -7.62 6.41 7.07
CA PRO A 165 -8.73 7.30 6.78
C PRO A 165 -9.88 7.09 7.77
N GLN A 166 -10.53 8.19 8.15
CA GLN A 166 -11.79 8.17 8.88
C GLN A 166 -12.87 8.66 7.91
N LEU A 167 -13.67 7.72 7.38
CA LEU A 167 -14.60 8.00 6.27
C LEU A 167 -15.66 9.05 6.62
N GLU A 168 -15.98 9.19 7.90
CA GLU A 168 -16.94 10.20 8.42
C GLU A 168 -16.34 11.61 8.49
N GLN A 169 -15.02 11.75 8.35
CA GLN A 169 -14.33 13.04 8.41
C GLN A 169 -14.05 13.59 7.02
N GLN A 170 -14.02 14.92 6.95
CA GLN A 170 -13.68 15.62 5.71
C GLN A 170 -12.25 15.30 5.26
N PHE A 171 -12.11 15.07 3.95
CA PHE A 171 -10.82 14.94 3.28
C PHE A 171 -10.40 16.27 2.65
N GLU A 172 -9.11 16.54 2.66
CA GLU A 172 -8.47 17.62 1.91
C GLU A 172 -7.56 16.97 0.84
N VAL A 173 -7.65 17.47 -0.39
CA VAL A 173 -6.79 17.03 -1.49
C VAL A 173 -5.97 18.23 -1.96
N GLU A 174 -4.65 18.07 -1.97
CA GLU A 174 -3.76 19.02 -2.65
C GLU A 174 -3.22 18.35 -3.91
N VAL A 175 -3.30 19.04 -5.03
CA VAL A 175 -2.85 18.56 -6.34
C VAL A 175 -1.79 19.49 -6.88
N ASP A 176 -0.72 18.91 -7.39
CA ASP A 176 0.35 19.59 -8.10
C ASP A 176 0.57 18.91 -9.46
N ALA A 177 0.67 19.72 -10.52
CA ALA A 177 0.85 19.21 -11.88
C ALA A 177 2.03 19.91 -12.56
N SER A 178 2.81 19.14 -13.27
CA SER A 178 3.88 19.58 -14.15
C SER A 178 3.61 19.11 -15.58
N GLY A 179 4.38 19.56 -16.56
CA GLY A 179 4.29 19.04 -17.94
C GLY A 179 4.70 17.57 -18.10
N TYR A 180 4.94 16.84 -17.02
CA TYR A 180 5.37 15.43 -17.05
C TYR A 180 4.51 14.51 -16.17
N ALA A 181 4.07 14.99 -15.03
CA ALA A 181 3.39 14.16 -14.04
C ALA A 181 2.41 14.99 -13.21
N ILE A 182 1.39 14.32 -12.71
CA ILE A 182 0.49 14.82 -11.68
C ILE A 182 0.86 14.16 -10.35
N GLY A 183 0.95 14.97 -9.30
CA GLY A 183 1.07 14.53 -7.92
C GLY A 183 -0.14 14.99 -7.11
N ALA A 184 -0.58 14.20 -6.16
CA ALA A 184 -1.59 14.59 -5.20
C ALA A 184 -1.29 14.02 -3.81
N VAL A 185 -1.79 14.69 -2.79
CA VAL A 185 -1.82 14.18 -1.43
C VAL A 185 -3.24 14.27 -0.88
N LEU A 186 -3.72 13.15 -0.38
CA LEU A 186 -4.97 13.05 0.37
C LEU A 186 -4.65 13.21 1.85
N MET A 187 -5.32 14.14 2.51
CA MET A 187 -5.07 14.48 3.91
C MET A 187 -6.36 14.51 4.72
N GLN A 188 -6.21 14.32 6.01
CA GLN A 188 -7.24 14.60 7.01
C GLN A 188 -6.67 15.39 8.19
N ARG A 189 -7.52 16.18 8.84
CA ARG A 189 -7.14 16.89 10.07
C ARG A 189 -7.41 16.03 11.30
N ASP A 190 -6.54 16.10 12.27
CA ASP A 190 -6.82 15.55 13.60
C ASP A 190 -7.70 16.51 14.44
N LYS A 191 -8.04 16.08 15.65
CA LYS A 191 -8.83 16.88 16.60
C LYS A 191 -8.18 18.23 16.98
N LYS A 192 -6.87 18.39 16.72
CA LYS A 192 -6.11 19.63 16.96
C LYS A 192 -6.00 20.48 15.70
N GLY A 193 -6.61 20.08 14.59
CA GLY A 193 -6.56 20.76 13.30
C GLY A 193 -5.27 20.51 12.50
N LYS A 194 -4.36 19.65 12.96
CA LYS A 194 -3.12 19.31 12.25
C LYS A 194 -3.44 18.36 11.09
N ARG A 195 -2.90 18.69 9.90
CA ARG A 195 -3.03 17.85 8.70
C ARG A 195 -2.10 16.64 8.79
N HIS A 196 -2.61 15.50 8.35
CA HIS A 196 -1.88 14.25 8.26
C HIS A 196 -2.14 13.60 6.91
N PRO A 197 -1.11 13.09 6.23
CA PRO A 197 -1.30 12.37 4.98
C PRO A 197 -1.99 11.03 5.23
N VAL A 198 -2.94 10.73 4.35
CA VAL A 198 -3.66 9.45 4.27
C VAL A 198 -3.12 8.63 3.10
N ALA A 199 -2.86 9.31 1.98
CA ALA A 199 -2.26 8.69 0.80
C ALA A 199 -1.58 9.73 -0.07
N TYR A 200 -0.56 9.30 -0.81
CA TYR A 200 0.00 10.05 -1.92
C TYR A 200 -0.40 9.40 -3.23
N PHE A 201 -0.61 10.22 -4.24
CA PHE A 201 -0.82 9.79 -5.62
C PHE A 201 0.22 10.45 -6.52
N SER A 202 0.70 9.72 -7.49
CA SER A 202 1.58 10.26 -8.51
C SER A 202 1.42 9.47 -9.81
N SER A 203 1.21 10.16 -10.93
CA SER A 203 1.09 9.53 -12.25
C SER A 203 1.83 10.36 -13.28
N THR A 204 2.50 9.68 -14.22
CA THR A 204 3.06 10.35 -15.40
C THR A 204 1.93 10.66 -16.39
N LEU A 205 2.01 11.85 -17.02
CA LEU A 205 1.13 12.20 -18.12
C LEU A 205 1.49 11.39 -19.37
N ASN A 206 0.50 10.99 -20.13
CA ASN A 206 0.71 10.39 -21.45
C ASN A 206 0.74 11.50 -22.54
N GLU A 207 1.08 11.15 -23.79
CA GLU A 207 1.22 12.12 -24.87
C GLU A 207 -0.06 12.88 -25.25
N ALA A 208 -1.22 12.44 -24.79
CA ALA A 208 -2.52 13.06 -25.03
C ALA A 208 -2.99 13.96 -23.86
N GLU A 209 -2.33 13.89 -22.72
CA GLU A 209 -2.57 14.68 -21.50
C GLU A 209 -1.56 15.82 -21.37
#